data_60f027e397dccc1eeef12fdea24356f8
#
_entry.id   60f027e397dccc1eeef12fdea24356f8
#
_cell.length_a   1.000
_cell.length_b   1.000
_cell.length_c   1.000
_cell.angle_alpha   90.00
_cell.angle_beta   90.00
_cell.angle_gamma   90.00
#
_symmetry.space_group_name_H-M   'P 1'
#
loop_
_entity.id
_entity.type
_entity.pdbx_description
1 polymer ?
#
loop_
_entity_poly.entity_id
_entity_poly.type
_entity_poly.pdbx_seq_one_letter_code
_entity_poly.pdbx_strand_id
1 'polypeptide(L)'
;DATDFEKQIKEINTGTYVFDNARLFEALKNINTNNAQGEYYITDVIGIFREAGEKVGAYTLKDFDESLGVNDRVALATAEGIMRRRINQAHMVNGVSFVNPDAAYIDIDVEIAPEVQIEANVTLKGHTKIGAETVLTNGTYIVDSEIGAGAVITNSMIEESTVADGVTVGPYAHIRPGSSLAKDVHIGNFVEVKGSSIGENTKAGHLTYIGNCQVGSNVNFGAGTITVNYDGKNKYKTLIGNNVFVGSNSTIIAPVELGDNSL
;
A
#
# COMPACT_ATOMS: atom_id res chain seq x y z
N ASP A 1 -43.11 12.25 -1.45
CA ASP A 1 -44.50 12.03 -1.84
C ASP A 1 -44.95 10.57 -1.74
N ALA A 2 -44.20 9.71 -1.09
CA ALA A 2 -44.52 8.30 -0.91
C ALA A 2 -45.73 8.14 0.04
N THR A 3 -46.66 7.28 -0.35
CA THR A 3 -47.79 6.86 0.49
C THR A 3 -47.29 6.05 1.71
N ASP A 4 -48.14 5.89 2.73
CA ASP A 4 -47.77 5.13 3.92
C ASP A 4 -47.48 3.65 3.62
N PHE A 5 -48.02 3.09 2.55
CA PHE A 5 -47.70 1.77 2.04
C PHE A 5 -46.32 1.76 1.39
N GLU A 6 -45.98 2.73 0.53
CA GLU A 6 -44.70 2.83 -0.15
C GLU A 6 -43.53 3.04 0.85
N LYS A 7 -43.76 3.75 1.96
CA LYS A 7 -42.76 3.90 3.04
C LYS A 7 -42.38 2.58 3.74
N GLN A 8 -43.18 1.52 3.56
CA GLN A 8 -42.88 0.19 4.11
C GLN A 8 -42.00 -0.64 3.18
N ILE A 9 -41.78 -0.21 1.95
CA ILE A 9 -40.90 -0.88 0.98
C ILE A 9 -39.45 -0.74 1.46
N LYS A 10 -38.78 -1.89 1.61
CA LYS A 10 -37.39 -1.98 2.09
C LYS A 10 -36.36 -1.99 0.96
N GLU A 11 -36.82 -2.24 -0.27
CA GLU A 11 -35.95 -2.14 -1.44
C GLU A 11 -35.76 -0.68 -1.84
N ILE A 12 -34.53 -0.31 -2.16
CA ILE A 12 -34.19 1.03 -2.62
C ILE A 12 -33.69 0.99 -4.06
N ASN A 13 -33.89 2.08 -4.75
CA ASN A 13 -33.31 2.29 -6.06
C ASN A 13 -31.86 2.75 -5.92
N THR A 14 -30.91 1.99 -6.48
CA THR A 14 -29.47 2.29 -6.40
C THR A 14 -29.02 3.36 -7.39
N GLY A 15 -29.88 3.81 -8.29
CA GLY A 15 -29.55 4.78 -9.33
C GLY A 15 -28.75 4.19 -10.51
N THR A 16 -28.58 2.88 -10.55
CA THR A 16 -27.87 2.20 -11.65
C THR A 16 -28.87 1.57 -12.62
N TYR A 17 -28.76 1.91 -13.91
CA TYR A 17 -29.70 1.46 -14.92
C TYR A 17 -28.97 0.95 -16.16
N VAL A 18 -29.62 -0.01 -16.83
CA VAL A 18 -29.23 -0.47 -18.16
C VAL A 18 -30.45 -0.33 -19.08
N PHE A 19 -30.35 0.44 -20.13
CA PHE A 19 -31.41 0.73 -21.08
C PHE A 19 -31.03 0.33 -22.51
N ASP A 20 -32.03 -0.04 -23.29
CA ASP A 20 -31.90 0.07 -24.75
C ASP A 20 -31.75 1.53 -25.14
N ASN A 21 -30.67 1.85 -25.87
CA ASN A 21 -30.29 3.24 -26.12
C ASN A 21 -31.34 4.00 -26.97
N ALA A 22 -31.88 3.37 -28.01
CA ALA A 22 -32.84 4.01 -28.86
C ALA A 22 -34.13 4.31 -28.12
N ARG A 23 -34.62 3.34 -27.33
CA ARG A 23 -35.86 3.49 -26.53
C ARG A 23 -35.69 4.51 -25.40
N LEU A 24 -34.52 4.55 -24.76
CA LEU A 24 -34.21 5.55 -23.75
C LEU A 24 -34.38 6.96 -24.28
N PHE A 25 -33.76 7.27 -25.43
CA PHE A 25 -33.84 8.63 -26.00
C PHE A 25 -35.26 9.00 -26.46
N GLU A 26 -36.09 8.05 -26.86
CA GLU A 26 -37.49 8.31 -27.12
C GLU A 26 -38.28 8.60 -25.81
N ALA A 27 -38.05 7.83 -24.77
CA ALA A 27 -38.70 8.01 -23.47
C ALA A 27 -38.30 9.32 -22.80
N LEU A 28 -37.04 9.75 -22.93
CA LEU A 28 -36.54 11.03 -22.38
C LEU A 28 -37.28 12.24 -22.92
N LYS A 29 -37.91 12.19 -24.10
CA LYS A 29 -38.73 13.26 -24.64
C LYS A 29 -40.06 13.46 -23.88
N ASN A 30 -40.46 12.45 -23.10
CA ASN A 30 -41.75 12.40 -22.40
C ASN A 30 -41.64 12.56 -20.89
N ILE A 31 -40.41 12.64 -20.32
CA ILE A 31 -40.25 12.99 -18.90
C ILE A 31 -40.62 14.45 -18.65
N ASN A 32 -41.08 14.72 -17.45
CA ASN A 32 -41.51 16.06 -17.06
C ASN A 32 -41.02 16.43 -15.66
N THR A 33 -41.34 17.63 -15.21
CA THR A 33 -40.93 18.16 -13.91
C THR A 33 -42.09 18.21 -12.91
N ASN A 34 -43.16 17.45 -13.12
CA ASN A 34 -44.35 17.42 -12.26
C ASN A 34 -44.09 16.62 -10.97
N ASN A 35 -43.09 17.00 -10.17
CA ASN A 35 -42.72 16.40 -8.91
C ASN A 35 -42.39 17.48 -7.87
N ALA A 36 -42.22 17.10 -6.61
CA ALA A 36 -42.03 18.03 -5.50
C ALA A 36 -40.74 18.91 -5.65
N GLN A 37 -39.74 18.45 -6.37
CA GLN A 37 -38.48 19.17 -6.59
C GLN A 37 -38.47 19.99 -7.88
N GLY A 38 -39.42 19.75 -8.79
CA GLY A 38 -39.46 20.42 -10.11
C GLY A 38 -38.32 20.00 -11.04
N GLU A 39 -37.77 18.78 -10.87
CA GLU A 39 -36.64 18.26 -11.60
C GLU A 39 -37.04 17.13 -12.57
N TYR A 40 -36.20 16.87 -13.57
CA TYR A 40 -36.33 15.69 -14.44
C TYR A 40 -35.73 14.46 -13.77
N TYR A 41 -36.54 13.42 -13.56
CA TYR A 41 -36.07 12.16 -12.98
C TYR A 41 -35.90 11.07 -14.04
N ILE A 42 -34.71 10.49 -14.13
CA ILE A 42 -34.45 9.32 -15.00
C ILE A 42 -35.33 8.11 -14.62
N THR A 43 -35.78 8.04 -13.37
CA THR A 43 -36.68 7.01 -12.86
C THR A 43 -38.02 6.97 -13.56
N ASP A 44 -38.50 8.14 -14.08
CA ASP A 44 -39.78 8.24 -14.79
C ASP A 44 -39.78 7.41 -16.07
N VAL A 45 -38.60 7.18 -16.68
CA VAL A 45 -38.44 6.33 -17.85
C VAL A 45 -38.95 4.91 -17.59
N ILE A 46 -38.82 4.42 -16.37
CA ILE A 46 -39.31 3.08 -15.98
C ILE A 46 -40.84 3.00 -16.09
N GLY A 47 -41.52 4.05 -15.62
CA GLY A 47 -42.96 4.20 -15.75
C GLY A 47 -43.41 4.25 -17.22
N ILE A 48 -42.75 5.10 -18.02
CA ILE A 48 -43.03 5.26 -19.46
C ILE A 48 -42.87 3.93 -20.20
N PHE A 49 -41.80 3.15 -19.91
CA PHE A 49 -41.60 1.86 -20.51
C PHE A 49 -42.70 0.84 -20.15
N ARG A 50 -43.13 0.83 -18.88
CA ARG A 50 -44.22 -0.05 -18.45
C ARG A 50 -45.54 0.30 -19.12
N GLU A 51 -45.87 1.58 -19.25
CA GLU A 51 -47.08 2.05 -19.95
C GLU A 51 -47.04 1.72 -21.44
N ALA A 52 -45.86 1.77 -22.06
CA ALA A 52 -45.66 1.37 -23.45
C ALA A 52 -45.62 -0.15 -23.66
N GLY A 53 -45.79 -0.95 -22.60
CA GLY A 53 -45.75 -2.43 -22.69
C GLY A 53 -44.34 -3.00 -22.89
N GLU A 54 -43.30 -2.22 -22.66
CA GLU A 54 -41.93 -2.65 -22.79
C GLU A 54 -41.51 -3.55 -21.63
N LYS A 55 -40.50 -4.39 -21.88
CA LYS A 55 -39.95 -5.29 -20.84
C LYS A 55 -39.10 -4.51 -19.86
N VAL A 56 -39.55 -4.42 -18.62
CA VAL A 56 -38.82 -3.85 -17.51
C VAL A 56 -38.49 -4.95 -16.49
N GLY A 57 -37.24 -5.00 -16.03
CA GLY A 57 -36.79 -5.93 -14.99
C GLY A 57 -36.02 -5.21 -13.90
N ALA A 58 -35.98 -5.79 -12.72
CA ALA A 58 -35.14 -5.35 -11.62
C ALA A 58 -34.14 -6.45 -11.24
N TYR A 59 -32.95 -6.02 -10.88
CA TYR A 59 -31.92 -6.93 -10.31
C TYR A 59 -31.66 -6.48 -8.87
N THR A 60 -31.90 -7.38 -7.93
CA THR A 60 -31.60 -7.14 -6.51
C THR A 60 -30.15 -7.50 -6.21
N LEU A 61 -29.39 -6.53 -5.76
CA LEU A 61 -28.00 -6.73 -5.32
C LEU A 61 -27.97 -7.68 -4.13
N LYS A 62 -26.97 -8.59 -4.11
CA LYS A 62 -26.76 -9.52 -2.99
C LYS A 62 -26.05 -8.84 -1.82
N ASP A 63 -25.21 -7.88 -2.10
CA ASP A 63 -24.43 -7.10 -1.14
C ASP A 63 -24.87 -5.64 -1.21
N PHE A 64 -25.45 -5.15 -0.11
CA PHE A 64 -25.92 -3.78 -0.01
C PHE A 64 -24.79 -2.75 -0.12
N ASP A 65 -23.58 -3.12 0.33
CA ASP A 65 -22.41 -2.25 0.30
C ASP A 65 -22.00 -1.84 -1.14
N GLU A 66 -22.39 -2.64 -2.15
CA GLU A 66 -22.17 -2.31 -3.57
C GLU A 66 -23.04 -1.14 -4.07
N SER A 67 -24.05 -0.78 -3.32
CA SER A 67 -24.98 0.31 -3.67
C SER A 67 -24.64 1.65 -3.02
N LEU A 68 -23.61 1.73 -2.20
CA LEU A 68 -23.26 2.92 -1.46
C LEU A 68 -22.83 4.07 -2.38
N GLY A 69 -23.59 5.15 -2.36
CA GLY A 69 -23.23 6.42 -2.99
C GLY A 69 -22.31 7.24 -2.09
N VAL A 70 -21.25 7.80 -2.67
CA VAL A 70 -20.28 8.64 -1.94
C VAL A 70 -20.56 10.11 -2.28
N ASN A 71 -21.33 10.80 -1.43
CA ASN A 71 -21.69 12.21 -1.61
C ASN A 71 -20.99 13.15 -0.63
N ASP A 72 -20.39 12.62 0.42
CA ASP A 72 -19.67 13.38 1.43
C ASP A 72 -18.47 12.58 1.99
N ARG A 73 -17.70 13.20 2.87
CA ARG A 73 -16.51 12.60 3.47
C ARG A 73 -16.83 11.47 4.47
N VAL A 74 -18.02 11.47 5.06
CA VAL A 74 -18.46 10.40 5.96
C VAL A 74 -18.77 9.15 5.16
N ALA A 75 -19.50 9.31 4.05
CA ALA A 75 -19.76 8.22 3.10
C ALA A 75 -18.46 7.67 2.49
N LEU A 76 -17.49 8.56 2.14
CA LEU A 76 -16.17 8.14 1.66
C LEU A 76 -15.44 7.29 2.70
N ALA A 77 -15.36 7.74 3.95
CA ALA A 77 -14.70 6.99 5.02
C ALA A 77 -15.37 5.62 5.26
N THR A 78 -16.69 5.54 5.12
CA THR A 78 -17.44 4.29 5.20
C THR A 78 -17.06 3.34 4.05
N ALA A 79 -17.02 3.85 2.82
CA ALA A 79 -16.63 3.06 1.65
C ALA A 79 -15.18 2.56 1.74
N GLU A 80 -14.25 3.40 2.18
CA GLU A 80 -12.86 3.00 2.45
C GLU A 80 -12.76 1.88 3.50
N GLY A 81 -13.55 1.97 4.58
CA GLY A 81 -13.60 0.93 5.60
C GLY A 81 -14.11 -0.41 5.06
N ILE A 82 -15.09 -0.38 4.16
CA ILE A 82 -15.61 -1.57 3.48
C ILE A 82 -14.53 -2.18 2.56
N MET A 83 -13.90 -1.36 1.72
CA MET A 83 -12.85 -1.83 0.82
C MET A 83 -11.65 -2.41 1.59
N ARG A 84 -11.20 -1.76 2.65
CA ARG A 84 -10.14 -2.27 3.52
C ARG A 84 -10.49 -3.65 4.08
N ARG A 85 -11.71 -3.84 4.59
CA ARG A 85 -12.15 -5.15 5.08
C ARG A 85 -12.15 -6.21 3.98
N ARG A 86 -12.61 -5.90 2.78
CA ARG A 86 -12.62 -6.83 1.63
C ARG A 86 -11.19 -7.24 1.25
N ILE A 87 -10.27 -6.28 1.13
CA ILE A 87 -8.87 -6.52 0.79
C ILE A 87 -8.22 -7.40 1.86
N ASN A 88 -8.31 -7.01 3.13
CA ASN A 88 -7.69 -7.74 4.23
C ASN A 88 -8.29 -9.13 4.41
N GLN A 89 -9.60 -9.29 4.19
CA GLN A 89 -10.26 -10.60 4.22
C GLN A 89 -9.75 -11.51 3.09
N ALA A 90 -9.53 -10.99 1.89
CA ALA A 90 -8.96 -11.77 0.80
C ALA A 90 -7.54 -12.27 1.14
N HIS A 91 -6.70 -11.44 1.74
CA HIS A 91 -5.39 -11.86 2.21
C HIS A 91 -5.47 -12.90 3.34
N MET A 92 -6.39 -12.75 4.29
CA MET A 92 -6.59 -13.74 5.37
C MET A 92 -7.01 -15.12 4.81
N VAL A 93 -7.91 -15.13 3.82
CA VAL A 93 -8.31 -16.38 3.14
C VAL A 93 -7.13 -17.04 2.43
N ASN A 94 -6.18 -16.25 1.96
CA ASN A 94 -4.95 -16.71 1.31
C ASN A 94 -3.81 -17.03 2.29
N GLY A 95 -4.08 -17.07 3.61
CA GLY A 95 -3.12 -17.55 4.61
C GLY A 95 -2.29 -16.43 5.28
N VAL A 96 -2.69 -15.17 5.18
CA VAL A 96 -2.04 -14.06 5.89
C VAL A 96 -2.67 -13.87 7.26
N SER A 97 -1.85 -13.71 8.30
CA SER A 97 -2.28 -13.48 9.67
C SER A 97 -2.28 -11.99 10.03
N PHE A 98 -3.39 -11.49 10.57
CA PHE A 98 -3.52 -10.12 11.06
C PHE A 98 -3.79 -10.08 12.55
N VAL A 99 -3.07 -9.26 13.31
CA VAL A 99 -3.39 -8.98 14.72
C VAL A 99 -4.66 -8.12 14.81
N ASN A 100 -4.78 -7.12 13.94
CA ASN A 100 -5.97 -6.28 13.82
C ASN A 100 -6.22 -5.90 12.36
N PRO A 101 -7.08 -6.63 11.63
CA PRO A 101 -7.33 -6.36 10.22
C PRO A 101 -7.99 -4.99 9.96
N ASP A 102 -8.71 -4.42 10.92
CA ASP A 102 -9.32 -3.10 10.76
C ASP A 102 -8.29 -1.96 10.86
N ALA A 103 -7.12 -2.22 11.43
CA ALA A 103 -6.03 -1.26 11.57
C ALA A 103 -4.87 -1.50 10.59
N ALA A 104 -5.03 -2.34 9.60
CA ALA A 104 -4.05 -2.54 8.52
C ALA A 104 -4.55 -1.86 7.23
N TYR A 105 -3.70 -1.07 6.60
CA TYR A 105 -4.02 -0.29 5.39
C TYR A 105 -3.24 -0.87 4.21
N ILE A 106 -3.91 -1.63 3.37
CA ILE A 106 -3.31 -2.35 2.24
C ILE A 106 -4.01 -1.94 0.95
N ASP A 107 -3.23 -1.45 -0.01
CA ASP A 107 -3.73 -1.12 -1.34
C ASP A 107 -4.08 -2.39 -2.12
N ILE A 108 -4.99 -2.26 -3.08
CA ILE A 108 -5.54 -3.41 -3.82
C ILE A 108 -4.50 -4.16 -4.67
N ASP A 109 -3.46 -3.46 -5.13
CA ASP A 109 -2.42 -4.01 -5.99
C ASP A 109 -1.25 -4.64 -5.20
N VAL A 110 -1.34 -4.68 -3.86
CA VAL A 110 -0.33 -5.30 -3.01
C VAL A 110 -0.46 -6.82 -3.06
N GLU A 111 0.65 -7.49 -3.28
CA GLU A 111 0.74 -8.95 -3.26
C GLU A 111 1.37 -9.43 -1.94
N ILE A 112 0.71 -10.35 -1.24
CA ILE A 112 1.21 -10.89 0.03
C ILE A 112 1.17 -12.42 -0.03
N ALA A 113 2.33 -13.04 0.19
CA ALA A 113 2.46 -14.48 0.23
C ALA A 113 1.83 -15.07 1.52
N PRO A 114 1.52 -16.38 1.55
CA PRO A 114 1.04 -17.06 2.74
C PRO A 114 2.01 -16.96 3.93
N GLU A 115 1.50 -17.17 5.14
CA GLU A 115 2.23 -17.19 6.43
C GLU A 115 2.89 -15.85 6.82
N VAL A 116 2.57 -14.76 6.11
CA VAL A 116 2.96 -13.41 6.52
C VAL A 116 2.15 -12.99 7.75
N GLN A 117 2.81 -12.35 8.72
CA GLN A 117 2.21 -11.83 9.93
C GLN A 117 2.19 -10.31 9.91
N ILE A 118 1.01 -9.71 10.08
CA ILE A 118 0.80 -8.26 10.01
C ILE A 118 0.23 -7.75 11.33
N GLU A 119 0.99 -6.89 12.00
CA GLU A 119 0.51 -6.21 13.20
C GLU A 119 -0.39 -5.01 12.86
N ALA A 120 -0.94 -4.38 13.89
CA ALA A 120 -1.78 -3.19 13.72
C ALA A 120 -0.98 -2.00 13.14
N ASN A 121 -1.68 -1.10 12.44
CA ASN A 121 -1.13 0.13 11.86
C ASN A 121 0.01 -0.10 10.83
N VAL A 122 0.05 -1.26 10.21
CA VAL A 122 0.89 -1.51 9.03
C VAL A 122 0.22 -0.90 7.81
N THR A 123 1.02 -0.23 6.98
CA THR A 123 0.57 0.37 5.72
C THR A 123 1.39 -0.17 4.56
N LEU A 124 0.73 -0.80 3.59
CA LEU A 124 1.34 -1.32 2.36
C LEU A 124 0.69 -0.65 1.15
N LYS A 125 1.48 -0.04 0.28
CA LYS A 125 0.97 0.75 -0.85
C LYS A 125 1.58 0.38 -2.18
N GLY A 126 0.86 0.79 -3.23
CA GLY A 126 1.29 0.64 -4.62
C GLY A 126 1.47 -0.82 -5.01
N HIS A 127 2.53 -1.12 -5.75
CA HIS A 127 2.84 -2.47 -6.23
C HIS A 127 3.78 -3.24 -5.30
N THR A 128 3.60 -3.07 -3.98
CA THR A 128 4.42 -3.75 -2.96
C THR A 128 4.18 -5.27 -2.98
N LYS A 129 5.28 -6.03 -2.85
CA LYS A 129 5.24 -7.50 -2.74
C LYS A 129 5.89 -7.94 -1.44
N ILE A 130 5.23 -8.85 -0.72
CA ILE A 130 5.71 -9.39 0.57
C ILE A 130 5.87 -10.90 0.45
N GLY A 131 7.10 -11.38 0.65
CA GLY A 131 7.45 -12.80 0.65
C GLY A 131 6.93 -13.55 1.87
N ALA A 132 6.84 -14.88 1.75
CA ALA A 132 6.30 -15.76 2.77
C ALA A 132 7.04 -15.66 4.12
N GLU A 133 6.35 -15.97 5.21
CA GLU A 133 6.92 -16.00 6.57
C GLU A 133 7.49 -14.65 7.06
N THR A 134 7.22 -13.56 6.35
CA THR A 134 7.65 -12.21 6.74
C THR A 134 6.80 -11.67 7.87
N VAL A 135 7.44 -10.96 8.80
CA VAL A 135 6.78 -10.31 9.93
C VAL A 135 6.86 -8.79 9.78
N LEU A 136 5.70 -8.15 9.73
CA LEU A 136 5.55 -6.69 9.66
C LEU A 136 4.98 -6.19 10.98
N THR A 137 5.80 -5.49 11.77
CA THR A 137 5.33 -5.01 13.08
C THR A 137 4.66 -3.64 12.99
N ASN A 138 4.03 -3.25 14.07
CA ASN A 138 3.27 -2.00 14.19
C ASN A 138 4.02 -0.78 13.64
N GLY A 139 3.32 0.04 12.85
CA GLY A 139 3.85 1.30 12.31
C GLY A 139 4.79 1.13 11.11
N THR A 140 4.92 -0.09 10.58
CA THR A 140 5.67 -0.33 9.33
C THR A 140 4.93 0.28 8.14
N TYR A 141 5.67 1.03 7.31
CA TYR A 141 5.18 1.65 6.09
C TYR A 141 6.03 1.21 4.89
N ILE A 142 5.41 0.58 3.91
CA ILE A 142 6.11 0.08 2.70
C ILE A 142 5.34 0.53 1.45
N VAL A 143 6.06 1.08 0.48
CA VAL A 143 5.48 1.51 -0.80
C VAL A 143 6.37 1.09 -1.96
N ASP A 144 5.76 0.57 -3.04
CA ASP A 144 6.41 0.20 -4.30
C ASP A 144 7.72 -0.59 -4.10
N SER A 145 7.72 -1.54 -3.17
CA SER A 145 8.91 -2.27 -2.75
C SER A 145 8.69 -3.78 -2.75
N GLU A 146 9.78 -4.52 -2.93
CA GLU A 146 9.77 -5.97 -2.92
C GLU A 146 10.51 -6.48 -1.69
N ILE A 147 9.82 -7.24 -0.83
CA ILE A 147 10.32 -7.80 0.41
C ILE A 147 10.37 -9.32 0.28
N GLY A 148 11.54 -9.90 0.46
CA GLY A 148 11.79 -11.34 0.40
C GLY A 148 11.17 -12.12 1.56
N ALA A 149 11.33 -13.44 1.51
CA ALA A 149 10.78 -14.35 2.50
C ALA A 149 11.53 -14.29 3.86
N GLY A 150 10.80 -14.53 4.95
CA GLY A 150 11.37 -14.57 6.30
C GLY A 150 11.96 -13.25 6.79
N ALA A 151 11.66 -12.14 6.15
CA ALA A 151 12.11 -10.82 6.59
C ALA A 151 11.35 -10.36 7.85
N VAL A 152 12.02 -9.54 8.67
CA VAL A 152 11.40 -8.91 9.84
C VAL A 152 11.54 -7.40 9.73
N ILE A 153 10.42 -6.71 9.53
CA ILE A 153 10.39 -5.25 9.40
C ILE A 153 9.70 -4.66 10.63
N THR A 154 10.46 -3.94 11.42
CA THR A 154 10.00 -3.38 12.69
C THR A 154 9.88 -1.86 12.59
N ASN A 155 8.65 -1.35 12.66
CA ASN A 155 8.34 0.09 12.76
C ASN A 155 9.28 0.97 11.91
N SER A 156 9.31 0.71 10.62
CA SER A 156 10.26 1.31 9.68
C SER A 156 9.60 1.66 8.36
N MET A 157 10.25 2.54 7.59
CA MET A 157 9.79 2.97 6.28
C MET A 157 10.67 2.39 5.17
N ILE A 158 10.05 1.82 4.14
CA ILE A 158 10.72 1.28 2.95
C ILE A 158 10.00 1.78 1.70
N GLU A 159 10.74 2.42 0.80
CA GLU A 159 10.20 3.05 -0.40
C GLU A 159 11.00 2.63 -1.64
N GLU A 160 10.33 2.23 -2.71
CA GLU A 160 10.89 1.93 -4.04
C GLU A 160 12.22 1.17 -3.95
N SER A 161 12.24 0.09 -3.16
CA SER A 161 13.46 -0.64 -2.79
C SER A 161 13.25 -2.14 -2.80
N THR A 162 14.35 -2.89 -2.90
CA THR A 162 14.35 -4.35 -2.86
C THR A 162 15.03 -4.83 -1.58
N VAL A 163 14.36 -5.71 -0.85
CA VAL A 163 14.84 -6.33 0.39
C VAL A 163 14.78 -7.85 0.19
N ALA A 164 15.92 -8.52 0.24
CA ALA A 164 15.99 -9.96 0.03
C ALA A 164 15.57 -10.77 1.26
N ASP A 165 15.67 -12.10 1.17
CA ASP A 165 15.23 -13.03 2.22
C ASP A 165 16.04 -12.86 3.52
N GLY A 166 15.38 -13.09 4.65
CA GLY A 166 15.98 -13.11 5.97
C GLY A 166 16.47 -11.74 6.48
N VAL A 167 16.23 -10.67 5.76
CA VAL A 167 16.64 -9.32 6.15
C VAL A 167 15.87 -8.84 7.37
N THR A 168 16.55 -8.14 8.27
CA THR A 168 15.93 -7.49 9.42
C THR A 168 16.10 -5.97 9.31
N VAL A 169 14.99 -5.21 9.44
CA VAL A 169 15.00 -3.74 9.36
C VAL A 169 14.30 -3.13 10.57
N GLY A 170 14.96 -2.20 11.22
CA GLY A 170 14.38 -1.37 12.27
C GLY A 170 14.78 -1.71 13.71
N PRO A 171 14.11 -1.11 14.67
CA PRO A 171 13.04 -0.11 14.48
C PRO A 171 13.54 1.27 14.03
N TYR A 172 12.63 2.06 13.48
CA TYR A 172 12.89 3.46 13.05
C TYR A 172 13.99 3.59 12.00
N ALA A 173 14.10 2.62 11.10
CA ALA A 173 14.98 2.72 9.94
C ALA A 173 14.22 3.28 8.73
N HIS A 174 14.96 3.88 7.80
CA HIS A 174 14.42 4.38 6.55
C HIS A 174 15.21 3.86 5.36
N ILE A 175 14.62 2.96 4.59
CA ILE A 175 15.18 2.48 3.33
C ILE A 175 14.55 3.29 2.21
N ARG A 176 15.36 4.17 1.60
CA ARG A 176 14.91 5.16 0.61
C ARG A 176 15.05 4.62 -0.81
N PRO A 177 14.35 5.27 -1.77
CA PRO A 177 14.30 4.84 -3.16
C PRO A 177 15.66 4.47 -3.78
N GLY A 178 15.64 3.41 -4.59
CA GLY A 178 16.81 2.92 -5.30
C GLY A 178 17.80 2.16 -4.41
N SER A 179 17.37 1.66 -3.25
CA SER A 179 18.19 0.85 -2.38
C SER A 179 17.92 -0.63 -2.55
N SER A 180 18.94 -1.46 -2.37
CA SER A 180 18.82 -2.91 -2.37
C SER A 180 19.58 -3.53 -1.19
N LEU A 181 18.90 -4.37 -0.43
CA LEU A 181 19.46 -5.12 0.68
C LEU A 181 19.52 -6.59 0.30
N ALA A 182 20.72 -7.17 0.25
CA ALA A 182 20.90 -8.58 -0.04
C ALA A 182 20.51 -9.46 1.17
N LYS A 183 20.58 -10.77 0.99
CA LYS A 183 20.17 -11.77 1.98
C LYS A 183 20.84 -11.56 3.34
N ASP A 184 20.06 -11.75 4.40
CA ASP A 184 20.51 -11.73 5.81
C ASP A 184 21.19 -10.40 6.24
N VAL A 185 20.92 -9.30 5.54
CA VAL A 185 21.34 -7.95 5.94
C VAL A 185 20.59 -7.52 7.20
N HIS A 186 21.29 -6.86 8.12
CA HIS A 186 20.72 -6.27 9.33
C HIS A 186 20.84 -4.74 9.31
N ILE A 187 19.71 -4.06 9.22
CA ILE A 187 19.60 -2.61 9.35
C ILE A 187 18.89 -2.31 10.67
N GLY A 188 19.58 -1.76 11.63
CA GLY A 188 19.05 -1.50 12.97
C GLY A 188 18.41 -0.12 13.11
N ASN A 189 18.31 0.34 14.36
CA ASN A 189 17.55 1.54 14.70
C ASN A 189 18.23 2.85 14.28
N PHE A 190 17.42 3.77 13.78
CA PHE A 190 17.84 5.10 13.31
C PHE A 190 18.90 5.03 12.20
N VAL A 191 18.78 4.04 11.32
CA VAL A 191 19.65 3.88 10.15
C VAL A 191 18.88 4.33 8.91
N GLU A 192 19.53 5.16 8.08
CA GLU A 192 19.02 5.56 6.78
C GLU A 192 19.90 4.96 5.68
N VAL A 193 19.28 4.27 4.71
CA VAL A 193 19.93 3.75 3.50
C VAL A 193 19.32 4.43 2.30
N LYS A 194 20.13 5.05 1.43
CA LYS A 194 19.65 5.78 0.27
C LYS A 194 20.44 5.48 -1.00
N GLY A 195 19.75 5.00 -2.04
CA GLY A 195 20.35 4.77 -3.35
C GLY A 195 21.60 3.91 -3.28
N SER A 196 21.59 2.88 -2.43
CA SER A 196 22.74 2.05 -2.09
C SER A 196 22.44 0.57 -2.25
N SER A 197 23.44 -0.21 -2.63
CA SER A 197 23.37 -1.67 -2.61
C SER A 197 24.19 -2.21 -1.44
N ILE A 198 23.57 -3.06 -0.62
CA ILE A 198 24.17 -3.64 0.58
C ILE A 198 24.29 -5.14 0.38
N GLY A 199 25.51 -5.67 0.43
CA GLY A 199 25.82 -7.10 0.26
C GLY A 199 25.42 -7.96 1.44
N GLU A 200 25.37 -9.28 1.21
CA GLU A 200 24.88 -10.29 2.16
C GLU A 200 25.55 -10.20 3.53
N ASN A 201 24.80 -10.53 4.59
CA ASN A 201 25.25 -10.57 5.99
C ASN A 201 25.84 -9.26 6.52
N THR A 202 25.70 -8.14 5.78
CA THR A 202 26.19 -6.83 6.21
C THR A 202 25.31 -6.27 7.31
N LYS A 203 25.91 -5.57 8.27
CA LYS A 203 25.23 -5.03 9.45
C LYS A 203 25.49 -3.55 9.64
N ALA A 204 24.43 -2.79 9.83
CA ALA A 204 24.42 -1.40 10.26
C ALA A 204 23.42 -1.27 11.42
N GLY A 205 23.89 -1.48 12.65
CA GLY A 205 22.99 -1.65 13.80
C GLY A 205 22.40 -0.34 14.34
N HIS A 206 23.09 0.80 14.23
CA HIS A 206 22.70 2.00 14.96
C HIS A 206 23.15 3.31 14.29
N LEU A 207 22.24 4.31 14.23
CA LEU A 207 22.57 5.72 14.00
C LEU A 207 23.49 5.96 12.78
N THR A 208 23.23 5.31 11.67
CA THR A 208 24.12 5.29 10.50
C THR A 208 23.43 5.84 9.26
N TYR A 209 24.14 6.65 8.47
CA TYR A 209 23.69 7.06 7.15
C TYR A 209 24.54 6.41 6.06
N ILE A 210 23.91 5.63 5.17
CA ILE A 210 24.54 4.97 4.03
C ILE A 210 23.90 5.51 2.74
N GLY A 211 24.57 6.45 2.10
CA GLY A 211 24.06 7.12 0.90
C GLY A 211 24.97 6.97 -0.31
N ASN A 212 24.40 6.57 -1.45
CA ASN A 212 25.09 6.35 -2.72
C ASN A 212 26.30 5.40 -2.60
N CYS A 213 26.14 4.31 -1.86
CA CYS A 213 27.19 3.34 -1.60
C CYS A 213 26.96 2.03 -2.36
N GLN A 214 28.05 1.41 -2.75
CA GLN A 214 28.09 -0.01 -3.11
C GLN A 214 28.89 -0.74 -2.03
N VAL A 215 28.20 -1.56 -1.24
CA VAL A 215 28.75 -2.25 -0.07
C VAL A 215 28.80 -3.75 -0.34
N GLY A 216 29.95 -4.36 -0.11
CA GLY A 216 30.14 -5.79 -0.21
C GLY A 216 29.45 -6.57 0.91
N SER A 217 29.78 -7.84 0.99
CA SER A 217 29.23 -8.77 1.98
C SER A 217 30.02 -8.76 3.28
N ASN A 218 29.36 -9.16 4.39
CA ASN A 218 29.96 -9.27 5.73
C ASN A 218 30.60 -7.97 6.24
N VAL A 219 30.07 -6.82 5.84
CA VAL A 219 30.54 -5.52 6.33
C VAL A 219 29.85 -5.19 7.65
N ASN A 220 30.60 -4.61 8.59
CA ASN A 220 30.00 -4.09 9.82
C ASN A 220 30.25 -2.59 9.94
N PHE A 221 29.14 -1.84 9.99
CA PHE A 221 29.17 -0.39 10.27
C PHE A 221 29.04 -0.14 11.78
N GLY A 222 30.04 0.51 12.36
CA GLY A 222 29.96 1.00 13.72
C GLY A 222 28.94 2.14 13.86
N ALA A 223 28.39 2.28 15.05
CA ALA A 223 27.39 3.32 15.35
C ALA A 223 27.87 4.72 15.00
N GLY A 224 27.01 5.55 14.43
CA GLY A 224 27.33 6.93 14.04
C GLY A 224 28.16 7.05 12.75
N THR A 225 28.31 5.99 11.98
CA THR A 225 28.99 6.06 10.67
C THR A 225 28.15 6.86 9.67
N ILE A 226 28.81 7.76 8.96
CA ILE A 226 28.19 8.59 7.92
C ILE A 226 29.00 8.51 6.63
N THR A 227 28.34 8.13 5.53
CA THR A 227 28.91 8.26 4.19
C THR A 227 28.59 9.65 3.65
N VAL A 228 29.61 10.52 3.54
CA VAL A 228 29.47 11.87 3.02
C VAL A 228 29.54 11.81 1.49
N ASN A 229 28.38 11.79 0.86
CA ASN A 229 28.24 11.60 -0.58
C ASN A 229 27.98 12.88 -1.39
N TYR A 230 27.96 14.04 -0.76
CA TYR A 230 27.63 15.32 -1.38
C TYR A 230 28.61 16.42 -1.02
N ASP A 231 29.18 17.11 -2.01
CA ASP A 231 30.17 18.18 -1.86
C ASP A 231 29.57 19.60 -1.89
N GLY A 232 28.24 19.71 -1.86
CA GLY A 232 27.52 20.96 -2.04
C GLY A 232 27.05 21.20 -3.48
N LYS A 233 27.52 20.42 -4.46
CA LYS A 233 27.20 20.55 -5.88
C LYS A 233 26.90 19.20 -6.53
N ASN A 234 27.74 18.20 -6.30
CA ASN A 234 27.66 16.88 -6.94
C ASN A 234 27.55 15.76 -5.88
N LYS A 235 27.02 14.63 -6.29
CA LYS A 235 27.01 13.41 -5.49
C LYS A 235 28.03 12.43 -6.02
N TYR A 236 28.74 11.78 -5.11
CA TYR A 236 29.78 10.80 -5.38
C TYR A 236 29.47 9.47 -4.73
N LYS A 237 30.01 8.38 -5.28
CA LYS A 237 29.85 7.03 -4.74
C LYS A 237 30.97 6.70 -3.77
N THR A 238 30.60 5.90 -2.76
CA THR A 238 31.53 5.19 -1.89
C THR A 238 31.48 3.71 -2.25
N LEU A 239 32.66 3.10 -2.42
CA LEU A 239 32.79 1.66 -2.66
C LEU A 239 33.37 1.03 -1.38
N ILE A 240 32.72 -0.01 -0.88
CA ILE A 240 33.15 -0.75 0.30
C ILE A 240 33.21 -2.23 -0.07
N GLY A 241 34.39 -2.84 0.04
CA GLY A 241 34.62 -4.24 -0.26
C GLY A 241 33.99 -5.20 0.73
N ASN A 242 34.40 -6.44 0.69
CA ASN A 242 33.87 -7.48 1.57
C ASN A 242 34.67 -7.56 2.89
N ASN A 243 34.00 -8.06 3.94
CA ASN A 243 34.61 -8.29 5.27
C ASN A 243 35.24 -7.01 5.87
N VAL A 244 34.66 -5.85 5.60
CA VAL A 244 35.15 -4.56 6.10
C VAL A 244 34.53 -4.26 7.46
N PHE A 245 35.34 -3.79 8.39
CA PHE A 245 34.86 -3.28 9.68
C PHE A 245 35.07 -1.76 9.76
N VAL A 246 33.97 -1.01 9.78
CA VAL A 246 34.00 0.45 9.95
C VAL A 246 33.79 0.78 11.42
N GLY A 247 34.75 1.51 12.03
CA GLY A 247 34.66 1.92 13.43
C GLY A 247 33.52 2.92 13.69
N SER A 248 33.10 3.05 14.94
CA SER A 248 32.06 3.99 15.34
C SER A 248 32.46 5.44 15.09
N ASN A 249 31.47 6.30 14.78
CA ASN A 249 31.64 7.71 14.47
C ASN A 249 32.60 8.00 13.28
N SER A 250 32.72 7.03 12.36
CA SER A 250 33.52 7.23 11.15
C SER A 250 32.77 8.11 10.15
N THR A 251 33.52 9.04 9.54
CA THR A 251 33.02 9.86 8.43
C THR A 251 33.75 9.46 7.16
N ILE A 252 33.04 8.81 6.24
CA ILE A 252 33.57 8.29 4.97
C ILE A 252 33.26 9.31 3.87
N ILE A 253 34.25 10.06 3.41
CA ILE A 253 34.06 11.15 2.43
C ILE A 253 34.26 10.60 1.01
N ALA A 254 33.20 10.59 0.25
CA ALA A 254 33.21 10.16 -1.15
C ALA A 254 33.86 11.23 -2.08
N PRO A 255 34.49 10.82 -3.21
CA PRO A 255 34.65 9.42 -3.64
C PRO A 255 35.77 8.70 -2.90
N VAL A 256 35.52 7.51 -2.44
CA VAL A 256 36.49 6.67 -1.72
C VAL A 256 36.20 5.19 -1.92
N GLU A 257 37.23 4.38 -1.89
CA GLU A 257 37.15 2.91 -1.90
C GLU A 257 37.83 2.35 -0.64
N LEU A 258 37.09 1.50 0.08
CA LEU A 258 37.61 0.68 1.17
C LEU A 258 37.78 -0.74 0.61
N GLY A 259 39.01 -1.21 0.57
CA GLY A 259 39.31 -2.55 0.04
C GLY A 259 38.78 -3.66 0.94
N ASP A 260 38.73 -4.90 0.39
CA ASP A 260 38.35 -6.07 1.15
C ASP A 260 39.21 -6.25 2.42
N ASN A 261 38.58 -6.73 3.49
CA ASN A 261 39.22 -7.01 4.80
C ASN A 261 39.83 -5.74 5.47
N SER A 262 39.41 -4.56 5.11
CA SER A 262 39.82 -3.32 5.78
C SER A 262 39.22 -3.19 7.19
N LEU A 263 39.99 -2.54 8.07
CA LEU A 263 39.61 -2.27 9.46
C LEU A 263 39.77 -0.77 9.77
#